data_c241cc5110573c2ec6799dd84c1d9192
#
_entry.id   c241cc5110573c2ec6799dd84c1d9192
#
_cell.length_a   1.000
_cell.length_b   1.000
_cell.length_c   1.000
_cell.angle_alpha   90.00
_cell.angle_beta   90.00
_cell.angle_gamma   90.00
#
_symmetry.space_group_name_H-M   'P 1'
#
loop_
_entity.id
_entity.type
_entity.pdbx_description
1 polymer ?
#
loop_
_entity_poly.entity_id
_entity_poly.type
_entity_poly.pdbx_seq_one_letter_code
_entity_poly.pdbx_strand_id
1 'polypeptide(L)'
;RMAVVVAKEDVDRFISLANRENLEATVVAEVTEEERLTMSWRGKTIVDLSREFLNSNGAEKHIEIAPAHTEKYTKAIPADFAEGYKSLAKDLNVCSQRGLSERFDSTIGAGTVMMPFGGVNQETPSQAMVNKISIENHDTKTVSLMAWGYNPFIAEKSPYHSAYLAVVESVSKLIATGAKFEDVYLTFQEYFEKPKNSPERWGKPLSALLGALEAQLDLGIGSIGGKDSMSGSFESLDVPPTLVSFAVTTDDIKNIISPEFKKAGHKVALLKPEYDENGLPTASSLIENYAKLHELIAGGYVFAAYTPVYGGIAEAVMKMALGNGIGFKYEDATSLDDIFGYAYGSFVLECDESVSVGEVIGHTTDDGKISRGNEELTIAELKKDYDSVLEGVYPVNAKSQDNAEKVVTISSKAYPRAYSSEKFARPKVLIPVFPGTNCEYDTAKALSKAGFETETVIIRNLTPSAVA
;
A
#
# COMPACT_ATOMS: atom_id res chain seq x y z
N ARG A 1 -2.31 -7.58 -26.25
CA ARG A 1 -1.33 -7.87 -27.32
C ARG A 1 0.04 -7.47 -26.82
N MET A 2 1.05 -8.30 -27.13
CA MET A 2 2.44 -8.01 -26.75
C MET A 2 3.32 -8.04 -28.00
N ALA A 3 4.29 -7.14 -28.07
CA ALA A 3 5.35 -7.15 -29.08
C ALA A 3 6.66 -7.51 -28.37
N VAL A 4 7.43 -8.39 -28.97
CA VAL A 4 8.73 -8.84 -28.46
C VAL A 4 9.77 -8.71 -29.56
N VAL A 5 11.01 -8.43 -29.18
CA VAL A 5 12.16 -8.44 -30.10
C VAL A 5 12.94 -9.72 -29.82
N VAL A 6 13.16 -10.50 -30.85
CA VAL A 6 13.86 -11.80 -30.80
C VAL A 6 15.00 -11.79 -31.84
N ALA A 7 16.08 -12.48 -31.54
CA ALA A 7 17.14 -12.69 -32.53
C ALA A 7 16.61 -13.47 -33.74
N LYS A 8 17.12 -13.18 -34.94
CA LYS A 8 16.60 -13.75 -36.19
C LYS A 8 16.60 -15.26 -36.19
N GLU A 9 17.63 -15.89 -35.63
CA GLU A 9 17.81 -17.31 -35.47
C GLU A 9 16.81 -17.95 -34.49
N ASP A 10 16.25 -17.21 -33.59
CA ASP A 10 15.31 -17.69 -32.55
C ASP A 10 13.82 -17.52 -32.91
N VAL A 11 13.52 -16.88 -34.05
CA VAL A 11 12.12 -16.56 -34.45
C VAL A 11 11.27 -17.82 -34.56
N ASP A 12 11.72 -18.82 -35.31
CA ASP A 12 10.96 -20.05 -35.50
C ASP A 12 10.76 -20.83 -34.21
N ARG A 13 11.77 -20.82 -33.34
CA ARG A 13 11.69 -21.40 -32.00
C ARG A 13 10.65 -20.67 -31.14
N PHE A 14 10.66 -19.32 -31.14
CA PHE A 14 9.69 -18.51 -30.41
C PHE A 14 8.27 -18.78 -30.87
N ILE A 15 8.02 -18.78 -32.19
CA ILE A 15 6.70 -19.10 -32.77
C ILE A 15 6.27 -20.52 -32.39
N SER A 16 7.17 -21.49 -32.44
CA SER A 16 6.87 -22.86 -32.02
C SER A 16 6.47 -22.95 -30.55
N LEU A 17 7.16 -22.23 -29.66
CA LEU A 17 6.83 -22.17 -28.24
C LEU A 17 5.45 -21.50 -28.01
N ALA A 18 5.18 -20.40 -28.70
CA ALA A 18 3.87 -19.72 -28.62
C ALA A 18 2.73 -20.65 -29.07
N ASN A 19 2.91 -21.39 -30.17
CA ASN A 19 1.94 -22.38 -30.64
C ASN A 19 1.69 -23.51 -29.63
N ARG A 20 2.70 -23.91 -28.89
CA ARG A 20 2.54 -24.90 -27.79
C ARG A 20 1.60 -24.40 -26.71
N GLU A 21 1.63 -23.10 -26.42
CA GLU A 21 0.77 -22.42 -25.44
C GLU A 21 -0.57 -21.97 -26.06
N ASN A 22 -0.93 -22.44 -27.25
CA ASN A 22 -2.13 -22.05 -27.97
C ASN A 22 -2.21 -20.53 -28.24
N LEU A 23 -1.07 -19.89 -28.44
CA LEU A 23 -0.96 -18.47 -28.73
C LEU A 23 -0.57 -18.26 -30.20
N GLU A 24 -1.26 -17.32 -30.86
CA GLU A 24 -0.88 -16.86 -32.18
C GLU A 24 0.31 -15.89 -32.08
N ALA A 25 1.38 -16.20 -32.79
CA ALA A 25 2.55 -15.33 -32.91
C ALA A 25 2.94 -15.18 -34.40
N THR A 26 3.22 -13.95 -34.80
CA THR A 26 3.61 -13.64 -36.17
C THR A 26 4.68 -12.55 -36.20
N VAL A 27 5.57 -12.62 -37.19
CA VAL A 27 6.54 -11.57 -37.44
C VAL A 27 5.81 -10.36 -38.07
N VAL A 28 5.92 -9.21 -37.45
CA VAL A 28 5.25 -7.96 -37.88
C VAL A 28 6.24 -6.89 -38.32
N ALA A 29 7.51 -6.99 -37.93
CA ALA A 29 8.54 -6.03 -38.26
C ALA A 29 9.94 -6.66 -38.15
N GLU A 30 10.92 -6.00 -38.74
CA GLU A 30 12.35 -6.28 -38.57
C GLU A 30 13.04 -5.01 -38.08
N VAL A 31 14.01 -5.17 -37.17
CA VAL A 31 14.89 -4.09 -36.74
C VAL A 31 15.95 -3.86 -37.81
N THR A 32 16.08 -2.66 -38.31
CA THR A 32 17.04 -2.28 -39.36
C THR A 32 18.13 -1.38 -38.78
N GLU A 33 19.26 -1.28 -39.51
CA GLU A 33 20.33 -0.33 -39.17
C GLU A 33 19.96 1.12 -39.49
N GLU A 34 18.94 1.31 -40.35
CA GLU A 34 18.46 2.64 -40.68
C GLU A 34 17.69 3.27 -39.51
N GLU A 35 18.05 4.51 -39.18
CA GLU A 35 17.40 5.25 -38.08
C GLU A 35 16.03 5.79 -38.52
N ARG A 36 15.14 4.90 -38.95
CA ARG A 36 13.79 5.26 -39.42
C ARG A 36 12.76 4.21 -39.00
N LEU A 37 11.56 4.69 -38.74
CA LEU A 37 10.35 3.84 -38.65
C LEU A 37 9.65 3.87 -40.02
N THR A 38 9.66 2.79 -40.71
CA THR A 38 8.93 2.66 -41.98
C THR A 38 7.83 1.62 -41.87
N MET A 39 6.65 1.91 -42.45
CA MET A 39 5.55 0.96 -42.55
C MET A 39 5.02 0.92 -43.96
N SER A 40 4.77 -0.29 -44.45
CA SER A 40 4.21 -0.51 -45.80
C SER A 40 2.85 -1.18 -45.71
N TRP A 41 1.93 -0.76 -46.57
CA TRP A 41 0.65 -1.42 -46.75
C TRP A 41 0.34 -1.59 -48.25
N ARG A 42 0.12 -2.81 -48.65
CA ARG A 42 -0.17 -3.16 -50.07
C ARG A 42 0.82 -2.54 -51.06
N GLY A 43 2.11 -2.64 -50.75
CA GLY A 43 3.22 -2.14 -51.57
C GLY A 43 3.40 -0.62 -51.57
N LYS A 44 2.71 0.10 -50.71
CA LYS A 44 2.88 1.55 -50.54
C LYS A 44 3.41 1.86 -49.13
N THR A 45 4.41 2.72 -49.04
CA THR A 45 4.87 3.27 -47.78
C THR A 45 3.80 4.19 -47.21
N ILE A 46 3.32 3.91 -46.02
CA ILE A 46 2.29 4.68 -45.33
C ILE A 46 2.86 5.44 -44.13
N VAL A 47 4.00 5.03 -43.61
CA VAL A 47 4.77 5.72 -42.54
C VAL A 47 6.22 5.70 -42.95
N ASP A 48 6.88 6.83 -42.82
CA ASP A 48 8.32 7.01 -42.99
C ASP A 48 8.80 8.17 -42.13
N LEU A 49 9.23 7.85 -40.88
CA LEU A 49 9.60 8.81 -39.85
C LEU A 49 11.05 8.59 -39.44
N SER A 50 11.81 9.65 -39.33
CA SER A 50 13.17 9.59 -38.77
C SER A 50 13.13 9.32 -37.25
N ARG A 51 14.15 8.66 -36.74
CA ARG A 51 14.33 8.45 -35.30
C ARG A 51 14.51 9.76 -34.56
N GLU A 52 15.19 10.73 -35.18
CA GLU A 52 15.34 12.09 -34.66
C GLU A 52 13.97 12.72 -34.38
N PHE A 53 13.05 12.65 -35.35
CA PHE A 53 11.68 13.14 -35.16
C PHE A 53 10.94 12.40 -34.04
N LEU A 54 11.05 11.08 -33.99
CA LEU A 54 10.39 10.28 -32.94
C LEU A 54 10.94 10.59 -31.54
N ASN A 55 12.23 10.90 -31.44
CA ASN A 55 12.88 11.26 -30.18
C ASN A 55 12.68 12.73 -29.78
N SER A 56 12.15 13.57 -30.68
CA SER A 56 11.98 15.01 -30.40
C SER A 56 10.78 15.32 -29.50
N ASN A 57 9.96 14.36 -29.14
CA ASN A 57 8.68 14.56 -28.45
C ASN A 57 7.72 15.57 -29.15
N GLY A 58 7.90 15.82 -30.43
CA GLY A 58 7.12 16.75 -31.23
C GLY A 58 7.68 18.18 -31.22
N ALA A 59 6.82 19.18 -31.42
CA ALA A 59 7.22 20.59 -31.42
C ALA A 59 7.63 21.04 -30.01
N GLU A 60 8.68 21.87 -29.95
CA GLU A 60 9.07 22.53 -28.69
C GLU A 60 7.88 23.28 -28.08
N LYS A 61 7.71 23.09 -26.80
CA LYS A 61 6.70 23.82 -26.01
C LYS A 61 7.42 24.63 -24.96
N HIS A 62 7.13 25.92 -24.94
CA HIS A 62 7.65 26.84 -23.93
C HIS A 62 6.53 27.16 -22.97
N ILE A 63 6.79 26.99 -21.67
CA ILE A 63 5.85 27.25 -20.59
C ILE A 63 6.54 28.11 -19.56
N GLU A 64 5.89 29.20 -19.18
CA GLU A 64 6.28 29.99 -18.00
C GLU A 64 5.73 29.31 -16.75
N ILE A 65 6.56 29.16 -15.73
CA ILE A 65 6.18 28.56 -14.46
C ILE A 65 6.52 29.54 -13.34
N ALA A 66 5.52 29.87 -12.53
CA ALA A 66 5.71 30.59 -11.28
C ALA A 66 5.75 29.57 -10.12
N PRO A 67 6.80 29.60 -9.25
CA PRO A 67 6.85 28.71 -8.10
C PRO A 67 5.57 28.79 -7.26
N ALA A 68 5.09 27.66 -6.77
CA ALA A 68 3.93 27.65 -5.90
C ALA A 68 4.23 28.41 -4.60
N HIS A 69 3.26 29.19 -4.15
CA HIS A 69 3.37 29.85 -2.85
C HIS A 69 3.45 28.81 -1.74
N THR A 70 4.36 29.02 -0.78
CA THR A 70 4.54 28.16 0.38
C THR A 70 4.08 28.88 1.63
N GLU A 71 3.06 28.34 2.27
CA GLU A 71 2.58 28.79 3.58
C GLU A 71 3.02 27.81 4.67
N LYS A 72 3.15 28.31 5.88
CA LYS A 72 3.40 27.44 7.03
C LYS A 72 2.23 26.46 7.22
N TYR A 73 2.53 25.19 7.26
CA TYR A 73 1.55 24.14 7.51
C TYR A 73 1.52 23.81 9.00
N THR A 74 0.49 24.31 9.69
CA THR A 74 0.22 23.98 11.08
C THR A 74 -1.16 23.37 11.21
N LYS A 75 -1.30 22.45 12.16
CA LYS A 75 -2.57 21.85 12.50
C LYS A 75 -3.17 22.57 13.72
N ALA A 76 -4.47 22.81 13.70
CA ALA A 76 -5.17 23.28 14.88
C ALA A 76 -5.17 22.21 15.96
N ILE A 77 -4.73 22.58 17.16
CA ILE A 77 -4.68 21.67 18.30
C ILE A 77 -5.99 21.83 19.08
N PRO A 78 -6.68 20.73 19.45
CA PRO A 78 -7.87 20.79 20.27
C PRO A 78 -7.55 21.34 21.68
N ALA A 79 -8.49 22.08 22.25
CA ALA A 79 -8.35 22.63 23.59
C ALA A 79 -8.66 21.62 24.70
N ASP A 80 -9.31 20.51 24.37
CA ASP A 80 -9.78 19.47 25.27
C ASP A 80 -9.38 18.09 24.72
N PHE A 81 -8.88 17.23 25.58
CA PHE A 81 -8.39 15.90 25.20
C PHE A 81 -9.50 15.00 24.65
N ALA A 82 -10.64 14.95 25.35
CA ALA A 82 -11.73 14.05 25.00
C ALA A 82 -12.42 14.49 23.70
N GLU A 83 -12.69 15.78 23.56
CA GLU A 83 -13.28 16.34 22.33
C GLU A 83 -12.31 16.26 21.16
N GLY A 84 -11.00 16.39 21.40
CA GLY A 84 -9.95 16.16 20.41
C GLY A 84 -10.01 14.77 19.81
N TYR A 85 -10.09 13.75 20.63
CA TYR A 85 -10.20 12.35 20.19
C TYR A 85 -11.51 12.06 19.45
N LYS A 86 -12.65 12.56 19.95
CA LYS A 86 -13.96 12.39 19.28
C LYS A 86 -14.01 13.07 17.91
N SER A 87 -13.46 14.27 17.82
CA SER A 87 -13.35 15.00 16.55
C SER A 87 -12.43 14.26 15.58
N LEU A 88 -11.30 13.76 16.07
CA LEU A 88 -10.35 13.00 15.28
C LEU A 88 -10.95 11.69 14.75
N ALA A 89 -11.68 10.93 15.57
CA ALA A 89 -12.34 9.71 15.18
C ALA A 89 -13.38 9.93 14.05
N LYS A 90 -14.03 11.11 14.04
CA LYS A 90 -15.01 11.51 13.02
C LYS A 90 -14.40 12.18 11.80
N ASP A 91 -13.11 12.49 11.80
CA ASP A 91 -12.45 13.09 10.64
C ASP A 91 -12.45 12.11 9.46
N LEU A 92 -12.84 12.59 8.27
CA LEU A 92 -12.97 11.78 7.06
C LEU A 92 -11.65 11.15 6.63
N ASN A 93 -10.50 11.76 6.96
CA ASN A 93 -9.16 11.23 6.67
C ASN A 93 -8.68 10.20 7.70
N VAL A 94 -9.36 10.09 8.84
CA VAL A 94 -8.99 9.21 9.96
C VAL A 94 -9.97 8.07 10.15
N CYS A 95 -11.27 8.31 9.93
CA CYS A 95 -12.37 7.38 10.21
C CYS A 95 -12.20 6.00 9.54
N SER A 96 -13.00 5.04 9.98
CA SER A 96 -12.97 3.67 9.47
C SER A 96 -13.26 3.59 7.98
N GLN A 97 -12.36 2.99 7.23
CA GLN A 97 -12.55 2.64 5.82
C GLN A 97 -12.84 1.14 5.62
N ARG A 98 -13.19 0.45 6.69
CA ARG A 98 -13.39 -1.00 6.71
C ARG A 98 -14.44 -1.43 5.69
N GLY A 99 -15.59 -0.76 5.65
CA GLY A 99 -16.67 -1.09 4.73
C GLY A 99 -16.30 -0.96 3.25
N LEU A 100 -15.32 -0.11 2.90
CA LEU A 100 -14.74 -0.04 1.56
C LEU A 100 -13.73 -1.15 1.34
N SER A 101 -12.79 -1.33 2.26
CA SER A 101 -11.67 -2.28 2.12
C SER A 101 -12.13 -3.73 2.06
N GLU A 102 -13.14 -4.12 2.84
CA GLU A 102 -13.68 -5.48 2.88
C GLU A 102 -14.50 -5.88 1.63
N ARG A 103 -14.72 -4.96 0.69
CA ARG A 103 -15.30 -5.27 -0.62
C ARG A 103 -14.30 -5.94 -1.57
N PHE A 104 -13.02 -5.91 -1.23
CA PHE A 104 -11.94 -6.52 -1.99
C PHE A 104 -11.43 -7.76 -1.27
N ASP A 105 -11.09 -8.80 -2.04
CA ASP A 105 -10.50 -10.01 -1.51
C ASP A 105 -9.02 -9.78 -1.18
N SER A 106 -8.70 -9.69 0.10
CA SER A 106 -7.33 -9.54 0.60
C SER A 106 -6.56 -10.86 0.70
N THR A 107 -7.17 -11.99 0.36
CA THR A 107 -6.55 -13.32 0.43
C THR A 107 -6.16 -13.91 -0.91
N ILE A 108 -6.34 -13.18 -2.00
CA ILE A 108 -6.01 -13.62 -3.37
C ILE A 108 -4.57 -14.14 -3.44
N GLY A 109 -4.41 -15.30 -4.07
CA GLY A 109 -3.11 -15.96 -4.23
C GLY A 109 -2.57 -16.64 -2.96
N ALA A 110 -3.31 -16.57 -1.84
CA ALA A 110 -2.94 -17.17 -0.55
C ALA A 110 -1.53 -16.78 -0.04
N GLY A 111 -1.03 -15.61 -0.47
CA GLY A 111 0.26 -15.07 -0.06
C GLY A 111 0.16 -13.99 1.02
N THR A 112 -1.03 -13.59 1.44
CA THR A 112 -1.24 -12.52 2.41
C THR A 112 -0.64 -12.86 3.76
N VAL A 113 0.25 -12.00 4.26
CA VAL A 113 0.89 -12.10 5.58
C VAL A 113 0.17 -11.21 6.57
N MET A 114 -0.19 -9.98 6.16
CA MET A 114 -0.97 -9.07 6.97
C MET A 114 -2.31 -8.80 6.30
N MET A 115 -3.39 -9.02 7.04
CA MET A 115 -4.72 -8.60 6.64
C MET A 115 -4.85 -7.06 6.74
N PRO A 116 -5.77 -6.43 6.01
CA PRO A 116 -5.98 -4.98 6.08
C PRO A 116 -6.24 -4.45 7.49
N PHE A 117 -6.83 -5.28 8.34
CA PHE A 117 -7.14 -4.95 9.74
C PHE A 117 -6.64 -6.07 10.66
N GLY A 118 -5.84 -5.69 11.67
CA GLY A 118 -5.20 -6.59 12.62
C GLY A 118 -5.89 -6.63 13.98
N GLY A 119 -5.37 -7.52 14.84
CA GLY A 119 -5.87 -7.79 16.18
C GLY A 119 -6.99 -8.82 16.21
N VAL A 120 -7.38 -9.26 17.41
CA VAL A 120 -8.45 -10.23 17.64
C VAL A 120 -9.79 -9.72 17.07
N ASN A 121 -10.03 -8.42 17.18
CA ASN A 121 -11.23 -7.76 16.68
C ASN A 121 -11.15 -7.41 15.18
N GLN A 122 -10.00 -7.55 14.54
CA GLN A 122 -9.74 -7.14 13.15
C GLN A 122 -10.13 -5.67 12.89
N GLU A 123 -9.60 -4.75 13.70
CA GLU A 123 -9.99 -3.33 13.66
C GLU A 123 -8.83 -2.34 13.58
N THR A 124 -7.59 -2.74 13.90
CA THR A 124 -6.44 -1.88 13.67
C THR A 124 -6.02 -1.92 12.21
N PRO A 125 -6.10 -0.80 11.47
CA PRO A 125 -5.67 -0.77 10.07
C PRO A 125 -4.17 -1.00 9.95
N SER A 126 -3.76 -1.91 9.07
CA SER A 126 -2.36 -2.13 8.72
C SER A 126 -1.81 -0.94 7.95
N GLN A 127 -0.60 -0.49 8.27
CA GLN A 127 0.02 0.65 7.59
C GLN A 127 0.71 0.27 6.27
N ALA A 128 1.02 -1.01 6.09
CA ALA A 128 1.57 -1.55 4.85
C ALA A 128 0.86 -2.83 4.43
N MET A 129 0.75 -3.05 3.14
CA MET A 129 0.42 -4.34 2.55
C MET A 129 1.64 -5.26 2.66
N VAL A 130 1.45 -6.49 3.12
CA VAL A 130 2.53 -7.50 3.21
C VAL A 130 2.05 -8.82 2.63
N ASN A 131 2.70 -9.26 1.55
CA ASN A 131 2.41 -10.51 0.88
C ASN A 131 3.69 -11.29 0.60
N LYS A 132 3.62 -12.62 0.66
CA LYS A 132 4.72 -13.48 0.19
C LYS A 132 4.94 -13.30 -1.30
N ILE A 133 6.18 -13.28 -1.73
CA ILE A 133 6.52 -13.36 -3.15
C ILE A 133 5.98 -14.69 -3.70
N SER A 134 5.21 -14.64 -4.78
CA SER A 134 4.66 -15.83 -5.40
C SER A 134 5.77 -16.61 -6.11
N ILE A 135 5.91 -17.86 -5.75
CA ILE A 135 6.81 -18.82 -6.41
C ILE A 135 5.96 -20.01 -6.87
N GLU A 136 6.09 -20.39 -8.13
CA GLU A 136 5.21 -21.35 -8.78
C GLU A 136 5.13 -22.68 -8.06
N ASN A 137 6.26 -23.36 -7.85
CA ASN A 137 6.30 -24.72 -7.30
C ASN A 137 6.85 -24.81 -5.86
N HIS A 138 7.13 -23.66 -5.21
CA HIS A 138 7.76 -23.63 -3.90
C HIS A 138 7.08 -22.62 -2.99
N ASP A 139 7.43 -22.61 -1.73
CA ASP A 139 7.09 -21.59 -0.76
C ASP A 139 8.31 -20.72 -0.46
N THR A 140 8.09 -19.47 -0.06
CA THR A 140 9.15 -18.51 0.28
C THR A 140 8.89 -17.87 1.62
N LYS A 141 9.97 -17.42 2.26
CA LYS A 141 9.91 -16.55 3.44
C LYS A 141 10.06 -15.07 3.07
N THR A 142 10.40 -14.78 1.81
CA THR A 142 10.49 -13.40 1.34
C THR A 142 9.11 -12.82 1.14
N VAL A 143 8.91 -11.65 1.68
CA VAL A 143 7.67 -10.88 1.55
C VAL A 143 7.93 -9.59 0.79
N SER A 144 6.93 -9.13 0.05
CA SER A 144 6.86 -7.79 -0.54
C SER A 144 6.04 -6.92 0.38
N LEU A 145 6.52 -5.71 0.64
CA LEU A 145 5.81 -4.69 1.41
C LEU A 145 5.57 -3.48 0.52
N MET A 146 4.38 -2.87 0.65
CA MET A 146 4.04 -1.59 0.01
C MET A 146 3.26 -0.72 0.98
N ALA A 147 3.61 0.57 1.03
CA ALA A 147 2.89 1.58 1.79
C ALA A 147 2.79 2.88 0.98
N TRP A 148 1.91 3.78 1.40
CA TRP A 148 1.70 5.06 0.74
C TRP A 148 1.68 6.20 1.74
N GLY A 149 1.95 7.43 1.26
CA GLY A 149 1.89 8.66 2.04
C GLY A 149 1.31 9.82 1.24
N TYR A 150 0.49 10.64 1.89
CA TYR A 150 -0.06 11.88 1.34
C TYR A 150 -0.90 12.62 2.39
N ASN A 151 -0.80 13.95 2.39
CA ASN A 151 -1.64 14.82 3.22
C ASN A 151 -2.16 16.00 2.40
N PRO A 152 -3.49 16.06 2.07
CA PRO A 152 -4.06 17.10 1.26
C PRO A 152 -3.97 18.49 1.90
N PHE A 153 -4.06 18.59 3.22
CA PHE A 153 -4.04 19.89 3.94
C PHE A 153 -2.67 20.54 3.92
N ILE A 154 -1.59 19.74 4.01
CA ILE A 154 -0.24 20.24 3.81
C ILE A 154 -0.03 20.60 2.34
N ALA A 155 -0.56 19.79 1.41
CA ALA A 155 -0.43 20.02 -0.03
C ALA A 155 -1.06 21.34 -0.49
N GLU A 156 -2.19 21.72 0.07
CA GLU A 156 -2.82 23.02 -0.20
C GLU A 156 -1.98 24.21 0.28
N LYS A 157 -1.22 24.03 1.36
CA LYS A 157 -0.33 25.05 1.92
C LYS A 157 1.03 25.09 1.28
N SER A 158 1.59 23.93 0.99
CA SER A 158 2.91 23.76 0.39
C SER A 158 3.01 22.43 -0.33
N PRO A 159 2.84 22.40 -1.65
CA PRO A 159 3.03 21.17 -2.43
C PRO A 159 4.42 20.55 -2.24
N TYR A 160 5.46 21.38 -2.06
CA TYR A 160 6.83 20.93 -1.79
C TYR A 160 6.94 20.13 -0.49
N HIS A 161 6.51 20.71 0.65
CA HIS A 161 6.60 20.04 1.93
C HIS A 161 5.69 18.81 2.00
N SER A 162 4.51 18.87 1.37
CA SER A 162 3.61 17.71 1.29
C SER A 162 4.25 16.54 0.56
N ALA A 163 4.92 16.79 -0.56
CA ALA A 163 5.57 15.73 -1.33
C ALA A 163 6.79 15.14 -0.60
N TYR A 164 7.60 15.98 0.06
CA TYR A 164 8.68 15.51 0.93
C TYR A 164 8.15 14.59 2.03
N LEU A 165 7.13 15.06 2.77
CA LEU A 165 6.51 14.30 3.86
C LEU A 165 5.75 13.06 3.38
N ALA A 166 5.22 13.05 2.15
CA ALA A 166 4.62 11.86 1.56
C ALA A 166 5.65 10.74 1.36
N VAL A 167 6.89 11.08 0.96
CA VAL A 167 8.00 10.13 0.89
C VAL A 167 8.35 9.62 2.28
N VAL A 168 8.56 10.53 3.25
CA VAL A 168 8.86 10.15 4.64
C VAL A 168 7.78 9.23 5.21
N GLU A 169 6.50 9.56 5.00
CA GLU A 169 5.37 8.77 5.50
C GLU A 169 5.35 7.36 4.91
N SER A 170 5.46 7.24 3.57
CA SER A 170 5.41 5.93 2.91
C SER A 170 6.56 5.02 3.34
N VAL A 171 7.77 5.57 3.47
CA VAL A 171 8.95 4.83 3.95
C VAL A 171 8.79 4.44 5.42
N SER A 172 8.41 5.39 6.29
CA SER A 172 8.24 5.12 7.72
C SER A 172 7.21 4.02 8.01
N LYS A 173 6.14 3.94 7.21
CA LYS A 173 5.15 2.85 7.32
C LYS A 173 5.74 1.48 7.02
N LEU A 174 6.66 1.37 6.06
CA LEU A 174 7.38 0.10 5.80
C LEU A 174 8.24 -0.30 6.99
N ILE A 175 9.00 0.67 7.54
CA ILE A 175 9.88 0.42 8.68
C ILE A 175 9.08 0.06 9.95
N ALA A 176 7.97 0.75 10.22
CA ALA A 176 7.06 0.41 11.32
C ALA A 176 6.50 -1.01 11.20
N THR A 177 6.40 -1.55 9.99
CA THR A 177 5.94 -2.92 9.72
C THR A 177 7.07 -3.96 9.83
N GLY A 178 8.33 -3.50 10.01
CA GLY A 178 9.49 -4.35 10.24
C GLY A 178 10.49 -4.44 9.09
N ALA A 179 10.24 -3.74 7.98
CA ALA A 179 11.12 -3.75 6.83
C ALA A 179 12.47 -3.09 7.10
N LYS A 180 13.50 -3.52 6.35
CA LYS A 180 14.78 -2.80 6.25
C LYS A 180 14.65 -1.61 5.32
N PHE A 181 15.45 -0.58 5.57
CA PHE A 181 15.51 0.61 4.73
C PHE A 181 16.35 0.43 3.44
N GLU A 182 17.32 -0.47 3.43
CA GLU A 182 18.38 -0.57 2.41
C GLU A 182 17.89 -0.68 0.96
N ASP A 183 16.81 -1.44 0.71
CA ASP A 183 16.29 -1.73 -0.64
C ASP A 183 14.89 -1.13 -0.85
N VAL A 184 14.66 0.08 -0.36
CA VAL A 184 13.40 0.80 -0.58
C VAL A 184 13.44 1.52 -1.91
N TYR A 185 12.40 1.33 -2.72
CA TYR A 185 12.16 2.05 -3.97
C TYR A 185 10.83 2.79 -3.89
N LEU A 186 10.71 3.85 -4.68
CA LEU A 186 9.51 4.69 -4.73
C LEU A 186 8.82 4.60 -6.08
N THR A 187 7.52 4.88 -6.09
CA THR A 187 6.75 5.21 -7.28
C THR A 187 5.74 6.29 -6.91
N PHE A 188 5.49 7.23 -7.81
CA PHE A 188 4.63 8.37 -7.53
C PHE A 188 3.35 8.33 -8.36
N GLN A 189 2.26 8.74 -7.75
CA GLN A 189 1.02 9.03 -8.43
C GLN A 189 0.69 10.51 -8.25
N GLU A 190 0.64 11.23 -9.34
CA GLU A 190 0.33 12.65 -9.34
C GLU A 190 -1.06 12.93 -9.91
N TYR A 191 -1.77 13.89 -9.30
CA TYR A 191 -3.06 14.36 -9.78
C TYR A 191 -3.22 15.84 -9.45
N PHE A 192 -3.17 16.67 -10.47
CA PHE A 192 -3.25 18.12 -10.35
C PHE A 192 -4.42 18.71 -11.13
N GLU A 193 -4.83 19.91 -10.78
CA GLU A 193 -5.78 20.70 -11.53
C GLU A 193 -5.30 20.94 -12.98
N LYS A 194 -6.22 21.24 -13.89
CA LYS A 194 -5.85 21.59 -15.27
C LYS A 194 -5.01 22.87 -15.29
N PRO A 195 -3.74 22.81 -15.69
CA PRO A 195 -2.84 23.98 -15.57
C PRO A 195 -3.16 25.04 -16.62
N LYS A 196 -3.74 24.69 -17.79
CA LYS A 196 -4.02 25.59 -18.89
C LYS A 196 -2.75 26.41 -19.23
N ASN A 197 -2.89 27.73 -19.38
CA ASN A 197 -1.79 28.67 -19.62
C ASN A 197 -1.46 29.50 -18.37
N SER A 198 -1.70 28.96 -17.16
CA SER A 198 -1.39 29.66 -15.91
C SER A 198 -0.04 29.21 -15.37
N PRO A 199 0.96 30.13 -15.26
CA PRO A 199 2.24 29.84 -14.63
C PRO A 199 2.13 29.34 -13.19
N GLU A 200 1.17 29.86 -12.42
CA GLU A 200 0.94 29.51 -11.02
C GLU A 200 0.42 28.07 -10.88
N ARG A 201 -0.47 27.65 -11.81
CA ARG A 201 -0.98 26.26 -11.81
C ARG A 201 0.12 25.26 -12.17
N TRP A 202 1.03 25.62 -13.09
CA TRP A 202 2.21 24.81 -13.41
C TRP A 202 3.23 24.79 -12.28
N GLY A 203 3.24 25.81 -11.42
CA GLY A 203 4.10 25.86 -10.24
C GLY A 203 3.81 24.80 -9.20
N LYS A 204 2.55 24.34 -9.08
CA LYS A 204 2.16 23.32 -8.08
C LYS A 204 2.80 21.95 -8.35
N PRO A 205 2.66 21.34 -9.56
CA PRO A 205 3.36 20.09 -9.84
C PRO A 205 4.88 20.23 -9.78
N LEU A 206 5.46 21.35 -10.28
CA LEU A 206 6.89 21.56 -10.16
C LEU A 206 7.34 21.57 -8.70
N SER A 207 6.63 22.29 -7.82
CA SER A 207 6.99 22.36 -6.39
C SER A 207 6.86 20.99 -5.71
N ALA A 208 5.83 20.20 -6.03
CA ALA A 208 5.68 18.84 -5.50
C ALA A 208 6.82 17.93 -5.97
N LEU A 209 7.16 17.96 -7.26
CA LEU A 209 8.30 17.19 -7.79
C LEU A 209 9.63 17.56 -7.15
N LEU A 210 9.87 18.84 -6.89
CA LEU A 210 11.09 19.29 -6.18
C LEU A 210 11.14 18.75 -4.76
N GLY A 211 10.02 18.77 -4.01
CA GLY A 211 9.97 18.19 -2.66
C GLY A 211 10.20 16.68 -2.66
N ALA A 212 9.61 15.97 -3.62
CA ALA A 212 9.85 14.53 -3.77
C ALA A 212 11.28 14.21 -4.22
N LEU A 213 11.89 15.05 -5.06
CA LEU A 213 13.29 14.91 -5.46
C LEU A 213 14.24 15.13 -4.28
N GLU A 214 14.02 16.17 -3.49
CA GLU A 214 14.82 16.45 -2.29
C GLU A 214 14.77 15.26 -1.33
N ALA A 215 13.59 14.74 -1.02
CA ALA A 215 13.46 13.57 -0.16
C ALA A 215 14.21 12.33 -0.69
N GLN A 216 14.22 12.12 -2.01
CA GLN A 216 14.97 11.03 -2.63
C GLN A 216 16.48 11.22 -2.49
N LEU A 217 16.98 12.45 -2.71
CA LEU A 217 18.39 12.79 -2.57
C LEU A 217 18.84 12.65 -1.11
N ASP A 218 18.06 13.17 -0.18
CA ASP A 218 18.34 13.15 1.25
C ASP A 218 18.38 11.73 1.81
N LEU A 219 17.43 10.89 1.42
CA LEU A 219 17.35 9.50 1.87
C LEU A 219 18.21 8.54 1.05
N GLY A 220 18.75 8.96 -0.09
CA GLY A 220 19.55 8.12 -0.97
C GLY A 220 18.76 7.00 -1.64
N ILE A 221 17.45 7.19 -1.87
CA ILE A 221 16.55 6.21 -2.51
C ILE A 221 15.99 6.79 -3.81
N GLY A 222 15.58 5.93 -4.73
CA GLY A 222 15.10 6.34 -6.05
C GLY A 222 13.67 5.92 -6.36
N SER A 223 12.99 6.74 -7.17
CA SER A 223 11.73 6.33 -7.80
C SER A 223 12.00 5.49 -9.05
N ILE A 224 11.27 4.38 -9.18
CA ILE A 224 11.36 3.46 -10.32
C ILE A 224 10.35 3.77 -11.42
N GLY A 225 9.45 4.71 -11.18
CA GLY A 225 8.43 5.13 -12.11
C GLY A 225 7.33 5.92 -11.45
N GLY A 226 6.24 6.09 -12.17
CA GLY A 226 5.09 6.82 -11.68
C GLY A 226 4.08 7.09 -12.77
N LYS A 227 3.06 7.85 -12.43
CA LYS A 227 2.02 8.30 -13.36
C LYS A 227 1.54 9.68 -12.94
N ASP A 228 1.47 10.59 -13.87
CA ASP A 228 0.95 11.93 -13.68
C ASP A 228 -0.39 12.16 -14.40
N SER A 229 -1.17 13.11 -13.92
CA SER A 229 -2.38 13.58 -14.57
C SER A 229 -2.69 15.02 -14.17
N MET A 230 -2.95 15.84 -15.18
CA MET A 230 -3.30 17.26 -15.03
C MET A 230 -4.78 17.48 -15.40
N SER A 231 -5.68 16.59 -14.97
CA SER A 231 -7.11 16.61 -15.33
C SER A 231 -8.05 16.87 -14.16
N GLY A 232 -7.51 17.23 -13.00
CA GLY A 232 -8.22 17.36 -11.72
C GLY A 232 -9.05 18.64 -11.58
N SER A 233 -9.70 19.10 -12.63
CA SER A 233 -10.63 20.24 -12.58
C SER A 233 -11.98 19.84 -13.12
N PHE A 234 -13.04 20.14 -12.38
CA PHE A 234 -14.43 19.98 -12.79
C PHE A 234 -15.23 21.22 -12.43
N GLU A 235 -15.71 21.95 -13.45
CA GLU A 235 -16.39 23.23 -13.29
C GLU A 235 -15.54 24.23 -12.51
N SER A 236 -15.97 24.60 -11.29
CA SER A 236 -15.27 25.50 -10.35
C SER A 236 -14.43 24.75 -9.31
N LEU A 237 -14.45 23.43 -9.31
CA LEU A 237 -13.70 22.61 -8.35
C LEU A 237 -12.36 22.20 -8.94
N ASP A 238 -11.31 22.41 -8.18
CA ASP A 238 -9.98 21.91 -8.44
C ASP A 238 -9.58 20.94 -7.32
N VAL A 239 -8.92 19.85 -7.68
CA VAL A 239 -8.33 18.94 -6.67
C VAL A 239 -7.19 19.64 -5.93
N PRO A 240 -6.95 19.33 -4.64
CA PRO A 240 -5.72 19.75 -3.99
C PRO A 240 -4.50 19.24 -4.75
N PRO A 241 -3.35 19.96 -4.70
CA PRO A 241 -2.11 19.46 -5.27
C PRO A 241 -1.79 18.08 -4.73
N THR A 242 -1.79 17.06 -5.59
CA THR A 242 -1.67 15.67 -5.15
C THR A 242 -0.42 15.04 -5.71
N LEU A 243 0.52 14.67 -4.83
CA LEU A 243 1.59 13.74 -5.09
C LEU A 243 1.53 12.67 -4.00
N VAL A 244 1.09 11.47 -4.35
CA VAL A 244 1.10 10.30 -3.46
C VAL A 244 2.41 9.57 -3.68
N SER A 245 3.17 9.35 -2.61
CA SER A 245 4.34 8.47 -2.62
C SER A 245 3.92 7.06 -2.26
N PHE A 246 4.33 6.09 -3.06
CA PHE A 246 4.28 4.68 -2.72
C PHE A 246 5.72 4.20 -2.52
N ALA A 247 5.99 3.62 -1.36
CA ALA A 247 7.26 2.96 -1.07
C ALA A 247 7.08 1.44 -1.14
N VAL A 248 8.05 0.76 -1.74
CA VAL A 248 8.04 -0.70 -1.90
C VAL A 248 9.40 -1.28 -1.53
N THR A 249 9.38 -2.43 -0.87
CA THR A 249 10.60 -3.18 -0.53
C THR A 249 10.29 -4.67 -0.35
N THR A 250 11.31 -5.45 -0.05
CA THR A 250 11.21 -6.86 0.33
C THR A 250 11.93 -7.13 1.64
N ASP A 251 11.45 -8.11 2.42
CA ASP A 251 12.11 -8.55 3.66
C ASP A 251 11.80 -10.02 3.96
N ASP A 252 12.35 -10.57 5.04
CA ASP A 252 12.00 -11.88 5.57
C ASP A 252 10.73 -11.78 6.43
N ILE A 253 9.79 -12.71 6.25
CA ILE A 253 8.52 -12.77 6.99
C ILE A 253 8.69 -12.74 8.54
N LYS A 254 9.83 -13.22 9.05
CA LYS A 254 10.12 -13.23 10.49
C LYS A 254 10.26 -11.85 11.13
N ASN A 255 10.57 -10.83 10.31
CA ASN A 255 10.76 -9.45 10.75
C ASN A 255 9.44 -8.66 10.77
N ILE A 256 8.35 -9.24 10.26
CA ILE A 256 7.07 -8.54 10.12
C ILE A 256 6.32 -8.52 11.45
N ILE A 257 5.91 -7.33 11.87
CA ILE A 257 5.04 -7.10 13.03
C ILE A 257 3.77 -6.36 12.61
N SER A 258 2.69 -6.63 13.31
CA SER A 258 1.41 -5.93 13.11
C SER A 258 1.25 -4.78 14.11
N PRO A 259 0.50 -3.72 13.75
CA PRO A 259 0.53 -2.45 14.49
C PRO A 259 -0.32 -2.40 15.77
N GLU A 260 -1.28 -3.31 16.00
CA GLU A 260 -2.13 -3.28 17.19
C GLU A 260 -1.35 -3.53 18.50
N PHE A 261 -1.73 -2.88 19.60
CA PHE A 261 -1.17 -3.18 20.93
C PHE A 261 -1.35 -4.65 21.29
N LYS A 262 -0.31 -5.27 21.86
CA LYS A 262 -0.25 -6.72 22.10
C LYS A 262 -0.68 -7.12 23.50
N LYS A 263 -0.32 -6.32 24.51
CA LYS A 263 -0.55 -6.67 25.91
C LYS A 263 -0.64 -5.43 26.79
N ALA A 264 -1.52 -5.46 27.78
CA ALA A 264 -1.57 -4.45 28.83
C ALA A 264 -0.34 -4.48 29.74
N GLY A 265 0.05 -3.31 30.23
CA GLY A 265 1.20 -3.10 31.11
C GLY A 265 2.52 -2.92 30.39
N HIS A 266 2.54 -2.91 29.05
CA HIS A 266 3.75 -2.62 28.29
C HIS A 266 4.00 -1.12 28.19
N LYS A 267 5.28 -0.77 28.20
CA LYS A 267 5.77 0.58 27.93
C LYS A 267 5.53 0.96 26.46
N VAL A 268 5.11 2.20 26.25
CA VAL A 268 5.01 2.78 24.92
C VAL A 268 5.94 3.99 24.81
N ALA A 269 6.82 3.94 23.83
CA ALA A 269 7.80 4.98 23.58
C ALA A 269 7.56 5.66 22.23
N LEU A 270 7.95 6.92 22.14
CA LEU A 270 7.96 7.72 20.91
C LEU A 270 9.40 7.93 20.47
N LEU A 271 9.75 7.36 19.32
CA LEU A 271 11.03 7.59 18.65
C LEU A 271 10.84 8.70 17.62
N LYS A 272 11.37 9.91 17.93
CA LYS A 272 11.25 11.11 17.08
C LYS A 272 12.53 11.30 16.25
N PRO A 273 12.43 11.78 14.99
CA PRO A 273 13.59 12.35 14.30
C PRO A 273 13.87 13.76 14.81
N GLU A 274 15.00 14.32 14.42
CA GLU A 274 15.26 15.75 14.49
C GLU A 274 14.51 16.48 13.37
N TYR A 275 14.00 17.66 13.65
CA TYR A 275 13.31 18.50 12.67
C TYR A 275 14.11 19.76 12.38
N ASP A 276 14.09 20.19 11.12
CA ASP A 276 14.64 21.47 10.68
C ASP A 276 13.74 22.66 11.07
N GLU A 277 14.15 23.87 10.70
CA GLU A 277 13.41 25.10 10.96
C GLU A 277 12.05 25.18 10.22
N ASN A 278 11.86 24.37 9.18
CA ASN A 278 10.64 24.27 8.39
C ASN A 278 9.70 23.17 8.92
N GLY A 279 10.13 22.39 9.91
CA GLY A 279 9.41 21.26 10.47
C GLY A 279 9.51 19.98 9.62
N LEU A 280 10.50 19.90 8.72
CA LEU A 280 10.82 18.67 8.01
C LEU A 280 11.77 17.81 8.86
N PRO A 281 11.57 16.48 8.92
CA PRO A 281 12.52 15.60 9.61
C PRO A 281 13.84 15.53 8.84
N THR A 282 14.97 15.61 9.55
CA THR A 282 16.30 15.52 8.95
C THR A 282 16.60 14.10 8.49
N ALA A 283 17.17 13.95 7.30
CA ALA A 283 17.46 12.63 6.72
C ALA A 283 18.39 11.78 7.58
N SER A 284 19.41 12.38 8.19
CA SER A 284 20.36 11.68 9.06
C SER A 284 19.66 11.02 10.25
N SER A 285 18.78 11.76 10.94
CA SER A 285 18.04 11.24 12.09
C SER A 285 16.99 10.20 11.68
N LEU A 286 16.37 10.37 10.49
CA LEU A 286 15.45 9.37 9.94
C LEU A 286 16.16 8.05 9.68
N ILE A 287 17.28 8.07 8.95
CA ILE A 287 18.04 6.86 8.60
C ILE A 287 18.54 6.14 9.85
N GLU A 288 19.03 6.88 10.85
CA GLU A 288 19.43 6.31 12.12
C GLU A 288 18.26 5.63 12.85
N ASN A 289 17.11 6.31 12.92
CA ASN A 289 15.90 5.77 13.53
C ASN A 289 15.35 4.54 12.79
N TYR A 290 15.41 4.54 11.46
CA TYR A 290 14.98 3.39 10.64
C TYR A 290 15.84 2.15 10.93
N ALA A 291 17.16 2.31 10.94
CA ALA A 291 18.08 1.22 11.28
C ALA A 291 17.85 0.69 12.70
N LYS A 292 17.76 1.61 13.68
CA LYS A 292 17.53 1.27 15.09
C LYS A 292 16.19 0.54 15.29
N LEU A 293 15.12 1.01 14.67
CA LEU A 293 13.80 0.37 14.81
C LEU A 293 13.80 -1.04 14.20
N HIS A 294 14.37 -1.20 12.99
CA HIS A 294 14.48 -2.52 12.38
C HIS A 294 15.26 -3.51 13.27
N GLU A 295 16.39 -3.10 13.85
CA GLU A 295 17.18 -3.94 14.77
C GLU A 295 16.36 -4.34 16.00
N LEU A 296 15.59 -3.42 16.59
CA LEU A 296 14.75 -3.69 17.76
C LEU A 296 13.61 -4.65 17.44
N ILE A 297 12.99 -4.52 16.28
CA ILE A 297 11.94 -5.44 15.81
C ILE A 297 12.55 -6.82 15.55
N ALA A 298 13.64 -6.91 14.82
CA ALA A 298 14.32 -8.17 14.51
C ALA A 298 14.82 -8.88 15.78
N GLY A 299 15.20 -8.11 16.81
CA GLY A 299 15.58 -8.61 18.13
C GLY A 299 14.42 -9.05 19.01
N GLY A 300 13.15 -8.78 18.61
CA GLY A 300 11.95 -9.10 19.38
C GLY A 300 11.70 -8.17 20.58
N TYR A 301 12.30 -6.98 20.58
CA TYR A 301 12.16 -5.98 21.64
C TYR A 301 11.03 -4.98 21.41
N VAL A 302 10.59 -4.80 20.16
CA VAL A 302 9.43 -4.02 19.78
C VAL A 302 8.34 -4.98 19.32
N PHE A 303 7.17 -4.90 19.97
CA PHE A 303 6.06 -5.81 19.77
C PHE A 303 5.04 -5.28 18.77
N ALA A 304 4.84 -3.95 18.77
CA ALA A 304 4.00 -3.23 17.82
C ALA A 304 4.61 -1.85 17.53
N ALA A 305 4.45 -1.39 16.31
CA ALA A 305 4.90 -0.06 15.89
C ALA A 305 3.88 0.59 14.96
N TYR A 306 3.73 1.90 15.07
CA TYR A 306 2.87 2.73 14.23
C TYR A 306 3.56 4.07 13.95
N THR A 307 3.60 4.52 12.69
CA THR A 307 4.09 5.85 12.38
C THR A 307 2.93 6.85 12.39
N PRO A 308 2.99 7.93 13.22
CA PRO A 308 2.00 8.99 13.21
C PRO A 308 1.91 9.66 11.83
N VAL A 309 0.68 9.94 11.42
CA VAL A 309 0.37 10.59 10.14
C VAL A 309 -0.49 11.83 10.38
N TYR A 310 -1.49 12.08 9.57
CA TYR A 310 -2.38 13.25 9.66
C TYR A 310 -2.91 13.54 11.08
N GLY A 311 -3.36 12.52 11.79
CA GLY A 311 -3.94 12.65 13.14
C GLY A 311 -2.93 12.71 14.29
N GLY A 312 -1.63 12.66 13.99
CA GLY A 312 -0.58 12.68 15.01
C GLY A 312 -0.51 11.41 15.86
N ILE A 313 0.05 11.53 17.06
CA ILE A 313 0.15 10.43 18.02
C ILE A 313 -1.23 9.94 18.46
N ALA A 314 -2.21 10.85 18.56
CA ALA A 314 -3.58 10.49 18.91
C ALA A 314 -4.18 9.46 17.96
N GLU A 315 -3.99 9.64 16.64
CA GLU A 315 -4.45 8.70 15.63
C GLU A 315 -3.74 7.34 15.79
N ALA A 316 -2.42 7.36 15.98
CA ALA A 316 -1.64 6.16 16.15
C ALA A 316 -2.12 5.34 17.36
N VAL A 317 -2.20 5.97 18.54
CA VAL A 317 -2.65 5.33 19.78
C VAL A 317 -4.08 4.80 19.65
N MET A 318 -5.00 5.60 19.12
CA MET A 318 -6.39 5.17 18.91
C MET A 318 -6.46 3.91 18.03
N LYS A 319 -5.81 3.94 16.87
CA LYS A 319 -5.83 2.81 15.93
C LYS A 319 -5.13 1.58 16.47
N MET A 320 -4.00 1.73 17.18
CA MET A 320 -3.31 0.62 17.84
C MET A 320 -4.17 -0.03 18.94
N ALA A 321 -5.02 0.74 19.61
CA ALA A 321 -5.89 0.26 20.69
C ALA A 321 -7.08 -0.58 20.17
N LEU A 322 -7.61 -0.30 18.98
CA LEU A 322 -8.85 -0.90 18.46
C LEU A 322 -8.75 -2.43 18.29
N GLY A 323 -7.66 -2.92 17.71
CA GLY A 323 -7.53 -4.31 17.25
C GLY A 323 -7.64 -5.36 18.36
N ASN A 324 -7.13 -5.06 19.54
CA ASN A 324 -7.19 -5.95 20.70
C ASN A 324 -8.00 -5.36 21.86
N GLY A 325 -8.54 -4.15 21.72
CA GLY A 325 -9.28 -3.47 22.79
C GLY A 325 -8.40 -3.11 24.00
N ILE A 326 -7.09 -2.99 23.79
CA ILE A 326 -6.11 -2.67 24.83
C ILE A 326 -6.09 -1.15 25.01
N GLY A 327 -6.31 -0.69 26.25
CA GLY A 327 -6.30 0.70 26.62
C GLY A 327 -4.90 1.31 26.62
N PHE A 328 -4.85 2.63 26.78
CA PHE A 328 -3.59 3.36 26.85
C PHE A 328 -3.68 4.55 27.81
N LYS A 329 -2.69 4.70 28.66
CA LYS A 329 -2.57 5.83 29.56
C LYS A 329 -1.32 6.65 29.22
N TYR A 330 -1.55 7.90 28.80
CA TYR A 330 -0.46 8.86 28.57
C TYR A 330 0.24 9.24 29.86
N GLU A 331 1.53 9.57 29.75
CA GLU A 331 2.23 10.30 30.82
C GLU A 331 1.59 11.67 31.01
N ASP A 332 1.43 12.11 32.27
CA ASP A 332 0.76 13.37 32.62
C ASP A 332 1.43 14.60 32.00
N ALA A 333 2.73 14.51 31.72
CA ALA A 333 3.51 15.59 31.12
C ALA A 333 3.29 15.76 29.61
N THR A 334 2.69 14.78 28.92
CA THR A 334 2.49 14.84 27.47
C THR A 334 1.48 15.93 27.10
N SER A 335 1.89 16.91 26.33
CA SER A 335 1.02 18.03 25.94
C SER A 335 0.01 17.65 24.87
N LEU A 336 -1.06 18.45 24.72
CA LEU A 336 -2.02 18.27 23.62
C LEU A 336 -1.38 18.53 22.24
N ASP A 337 -0.39 19.44 22.19
CA ASP A 337 0.40 19.71 20.99
C ASP A 337 1.18 18.46 20.55
N ASP A 338 1.81 17.76 21.49
CA ASP A 338 2.52 16.50 21.20
C ASP A 338 1.55 15.41 20.74
N ILE A 339 0.38 15.30 21.38
CA ILE A 339 -0.61 14.25 21.09
C ILE A 339 -1.26 14.44 19.72
N PHE A 340 -1.71 15.65 19.38
CA PHE A 340 -2.53 15.93 18.20
C PHE A 340 -1.78 16.63 17.07
N GLY A 341 -0.56 17.12 17.31
CA GLY A 341 0.29 17.75 16.29
C GLY A 341 0.83 16.79 15.26
N TYR A 342 1.37 17.31 14.17
CA TYR A 342 2.09 16.50 13.19
C TYR A 342 3.39 15.96 13.79
N ALA A 343 3.67 14.69 13.53
CA ALA A 343 4.86 13.99 14.00
C ALA A 343 5.43 13.05 12.92
N TYR A 344 5.53 13.55 11.68
CA TYR A 344 6.01 12.75 10.55
C TYR A 344 7.44 12.22 10.78
N GLY A 345 7.67 10.97 10.39
CA GLY A 345 8.95 10.29 10.59
C GLY A 345 9.17 9.73 11.99
N SER A 346 8.23 9.99 12.93
CA SER A 346 8.25 9.41 14.28
C SER A 346 7.59 8.02 14.31
N PHE A 347 7.85 7.28 15.40
CA PHE A 347 7.27 5.95 15.64
C PHE A 347 6.72 5.84 17.06
N VAL A 348 5.48 5.41 17.20
CA VAL A 348 4.87 4.96 18.46
C VAL A 348 5.16 3.48 18.60
N LEU A 349 5.88 3.09 19.65
CA LEU A 349 6.45 1.75 19.82
C LEU A 349 5.95 1.12 21.14
N GLU A 350 5.22 0.01 21.04
CA GLU A 350 5.03 -0.88 22.18
C GLU A 350 6.25 -1.75 22.34
N CYS A 351 6.97 -1.67 23.44
CA CYS A 351 8.26 -2.29 23.59
C CYS A 351 8.49 -2.93 24.97
N ASP A 352 9.50 -3.78 25.02
CA ASP A 352 9.98 -4.42 26.24
C ASP A 352 10.52 -3.38 27.23
N GLU A 353 10.30 -3.61 28.53
CA GLU A 353 10.75 -2.70 29.61
C GLU A 353 12.27 -2.50 29.64
N SER A 354 13.04 -3.48 29.19
CA SER A 354 14.52 -3.42 29.18
C SER A 354 15.09 -2.49 28.10
N VAL A 355 14.29 -2.10 27.12
CA VAL A 355 14.74 -1.28 25.97
C VAL A 355 14.71 0.20 26.31
N SER A 356 15.84 0.88 26.10
CA SER A 356 15.90 2.35 26.13
C SER A 356 15.83 2.88 24.71
N VAL A 357 14.64 3.30 24.27
CA VAL A 357 14.41 3.87 22.93
C VAL A 357 13.41 5.02 23.02
N GLY A 358 13.77 6.18 22.45
CA GLY A 358 12.88 7.34 22.41
C GLY A 358 12.46 7.84 23.80
N GLU A 359 11.37 8.58 23.82
CA GLU A 359 10.71 9.13 25.01
C GLU A 359 9.52 8.24 25.40
N VAL A 360 9.39 7.88 26.67
CA VAL A 360 8.20 7.15 27.15
C VAL A 360 7.01 8.12 27.15
N ILE A 361 5.98 7.79 26.38
CA ILE A 361 4.76 8.61 26.28
C ILE A 361 3.58 8.03 27.07
N GLY A 362 3.72 6.82 27.58
CA GLY A 362 2.69 6.14 28.36
C GLY A 362 2.84 4.64 28.42
N HIS A 363 1.79 3.98 28.90
CA HIS A 363 1.71 2.53 29.05
C HIS A 363 0.37 2.00 28.58
N THR A 364 0.36 0.81 28.03
CA THR A 364 -0.87 0.07 27.69
C THR A 364 -1.61 -0.37 28.95
N THR A 365 -2.93 -0.40 28.92
CA THR A 365 -3.80 -0.77 30.06
C THR A 365 -4.81 -1.84 29.68
N ASP A 366 -5.42 -2.51 30.66
CA ASP A 366 -6.47 -3.51 30.47
C ASP A 366 -7.90 -2.96 30.69
N ASP A 367 -8.02 -1.66 30.93
CA ASP A 367 -9.30 -1.00 31.23
C ASP A 367 -10.14 -0.61 30.02
N GLY A 368 -9.60 -0.79 28.80
CA GLY A 368 -10.28 -0.44 27.54
C GLY A 368 -10.49 1.05 27.35
N LYS A 369 -9.64 1.90 27.92
CA LYS A 369 -9.72 3.35 27.85
C LYS A 369 -8.44 3.96 27.26
N ILE A 370 -8.59 5.17 26.72
CA ILE A 370 -7.47 6.06 26.42
C ILE A 370 -7.57 7.23 27.39
N SER A 371 -6.54 7.47 28.20
CA SER A 371 -6.57 8.44 29.28
C SER A 371 -5.32 9.29 29.37
N ARG A 372 -5.47 10.51 29.92
CA ARG A 372 -4.41 11.46 30.26
C ARG A 372 -4.82 12.25 31.52
N GLY A 373 -4.07 12.10 32.58
CA GLY A 373 -4.46 12.68 33.87
C GLY A 373 -5.82 12.18 34.35
N ASN A 374 -6.78 13.08 34.48
CA ASN A 374 -8.17 12.78 34.87
C ASN A 374 -9.15 12.71 33.67
N GLU A 375 -8.66 12.92 32.47
CA GLU A 375 -9.46 12.85 31.25
C GLU A 375 -9.39 11.43 30.66
N GLU A 376 -10.53 10.86 30.29
CA GLU A 376 -10.60 9.51 29.75
C GLU A 376 -11.72 9.36 28.73
N LEU A 377 -11.54 8.40 27.83
CA LEU A 377 -12.50 7.97 26.80
C LEU A 377 -12.43 6.48 26.67
N THR A 378 -13.56 5.82 26.52
CA THR A 378 -13.54 4.38 26.23
C THR A 378 -13.25 4.12 24.75
N ILE A 379 -12.52 3.02 24.48
CA ILE A 379 -12.29 2.55 23.10
C ILE A 379 -13.64 2.30 22.40
N ALA A 380 -14.65 1.82 23.11
CA ALA A 380 -15.96 1.54 22.56
C ALA A 380 -16.69 2.81 22.07
N GLU A 381 -16.56 3.93 22.79
CA GLU A 381 -17.11 5.23 22.37
C GLU A 381 -16.38 5.74 21.13
N LEU A 382 -15.05 5.72 21.14
CA LEU A 382 -14.22 6.14 20.01
C LEU A 382 -14.51 5.28 18.76
N LYS A 383 -14.61 3.96 18.94
CA LYS A 383 -14.96 3.05 17.84
C LYS A 383 -16.31 3.39 17.22
N LYS A 384 -17.32 3.68 18.03
CA LYS A 384 -18.65 4.08 17.52
C LYS A 384 -18.55 5.31 16.64
N ASP A 385 -17.82 6.33 17.08
CA ASP A 385 -17.60 7.56 16.31
C ASP A 385 -16.79 7.26 15.03
N TYR A 386 -15.72 6.48 15.14
CA TYR A 386 -14.82 6.07 14.06
C TYR A 386 -15.55 5.30 12.94
N ASP A 387 -16.42 4.35 13.28
CA ASP A 387 -17.15 3.52 12.31
C ASP A 387 -18.34 4.27 11.67
N SER A 388 -18.91 5.26 12.34
CA SER A 388 -20.17 5.89 11.93
C SER A 388 -20.09 6.72 10.66
N VAL A 389 -18.91 7.27 10.35
CA VAL A 389 -18.77 8.33 9.33
C VAL A 389 -19.08 7.80 7.92
N LEU A 390 -18.52 6.67 7.54
CA LEU A 390 -18.72 6.07 6.21
C LEU A 390 -19.79 4.97 6.17
N GLU A 391 -20.41 4.62 7.29
CA GLU A 391 -21.41 3.53 7.35
C GLU A 391 -22.60 3.75 6.40
N GLY A 392 -22.97 5.00 6.14
CA GLY A 392 -24.04 5.35 5.21
C GLY A 392 -23.71 5.11 3.74
N VAL A 393 -22.42 5.12 3.37
CA VAL A 393 -21.91 4.98 1.98
C VAL A 393 -21.26 3.62 1.78
N TYR A 394 -20.46 3.19 2.73
CA TYR A 394 -19.74 1.91 2.73
C TYR A 394 -20.05 1.14 4.02
N PRO A 395 -21.24 0.56 4.15
CA PRO A 395 -21.63 -0.17 5.36
C PRO A 395 -20.72 -1.38 5.56
N VAL A 396 -20.26 -1.57 6.80
CA VAL A 396 -19.52 -2.77 7.22
C VAL A 396 -20.45 -3.99 7.26
N ASN A 397 -21.68 -3.79 7.76
CA ASN A 397 -22.66 -4.84 7.85
C ASN A 397 -23.72 -4.70 6.76
N ALA A 398 -24.02 -5.79 6.06
CA ALA A 398 -25.15 -5.82 5.17
C ALA A 398 -26.44 -5.57 5.98
N LYS A 399 -27.29 -4.63 5.53
CA LYS A 399 -28.62 -4.47 6.12
C LYS A 399 -29.36 -5.77 5.94
N SER A 400 -29.81 -6.41 7.03
CA SER A 400 -30.73 -7.53 6.93
C SER A 400 -31.99 -7.03 6.22
N GLN A 401 -32.36 -7.68 5.12
CA GLN A 401 -33.68 -7.49 4.57
C GLN A 401 -34.67 -8.12 5.57
N ASP A 402 -35.73 -7.40 5.91
CA ASP A 402 -36.76 -7.86 6.85
C ASP A 402 -37.43 -9.21 6.42
N ASN A 403 -37.11 -9.68 5.23
CA ASN A 403 -37.52 -10.97 4.66
C ASN A 403 -36.36 -11.98 4.59
N ALA A 404 -35.39 -11.91 5.50
CA ALA A 404 -34.40 -12.99 5.58
C ALA A 404 -35.13 -14.32 5.80
N GLU A 405 -35.19 -15.16 4.76
CA GLU A 405 -35.68 -16.54 4.89
C GLU A 405 -34.95 -17.20 6.06
N LYS A 406 -35.70 -17.94 6.87
CA LYS A 406 -35.11 -18.71 7.99
C LYS A 406 -33.90 -19.46 7.45
N VAL A 407 -32.72 -19.18 8.00
CA VAL A 407 -31.55 -20.00 7.74
C VAL A 407 -31.89 -21.44 8.13
N VAL A 408 -32.08 -22.27 7.13
CA VAL A 408 -32.30 -23.68 7.35
C VAL A 408 -30.96 -24.30 7.72
N THR A 409 -30.73 -24.50 9.01
CA THR A 409 -29.57 -25.25 9.47
C THR A 409 -29.80 -26.72 9.16
N ILE A 410 -29.20 -27.18 8.09
CA ILE A 410 -29.18 -28.63 7.80
C ILE A 410 -28.10 -29.25 8.66
N SER A 411 -28.48 -29.84 9.78
CA SER A 411 -27.61 -30.74 10.52
C SER A 411 -27.68 -32.13 9.88
N SER A 412 -26.78 -32.40 8.93
CA SER A 412 -26.67 -33.78 8.47
C SER A 412 -25.84 -34.59 9.47
N LYS A 413 -26.49 -35.46 10.21
CA LYS A 413 -25.81 -36.42 11.09
C LYS A 413 -25.05 -37.50 10.32
N ALA A 414 -25.25 -37.66 9.04
CA ALA A 414 -24.48 -38.56 8.19
C ALA A 414 -24.78 -38.30 6.71
N TYR A 415 -23.92 -37.52 6.04
CA TYR A 415 -23.64 -37.92 4.68
C TYR A 415 -22.70 -39.11 4.77
N PRO A 416 -23.06 -40.28 4.19
CA PRO A 416 -22.09 -41.36 4.04
C PRO A 416 -20.93 -40.75 3.23
N ARG A 417 -19.77 -40.65 3.84
CA ARG A 417 -18.55 -40.28 3.08
C ARG A 417 -18.47 -41.34 1.98
N ALA A 418 -18.62 -40.93 0.73
CA ALA A 418 -18.30 -41.78 -0.40
C ALA A 418 -16.80 -42.04 -0.35
N TYR A 419 -16.41 -43.17 0.18
CA TYR A 419 -15.03 -43.63 0.11
C TYR A 419 -14.86 -44.28 -1.26
N SER A 420 -13.90 -43.78 -2.04
CA SER A 420 -13.41 -44.54 -3.19
C SER A 420 -12.87 -45.87 -2.70
N SER A 421 -13.28 -46.97 -3.37
CA SER A 421 -12.73 -48.30 -3.13
C SER A 421 -11.26 -48.38 -3.53
N GLU A 422 -10.81 -47.49 -4.43
CA GLU A 422 -9.44 -47.35 -4.86
C GLU A 422 -8.76 -46.28 -4.03
N LYS A 423 -7.65 -46.62 -3.38
CA LYS A 423 -6.82 -45.72 -2.59
C LYS A 423 -5.54 -45.45 -3.36
N PHE A 424 -5.38 -44.20 -3.74
CA PHE A 424 -4.12 -43.72 -4.34
C PHE A 424 -3.32 -42.95 -3.30
N ALA A 425 -2.01 -43.16 -3.23
CA ALA A 425 -1.13 -42.40 -2.34
C ALA A 425 -1.07 -40.92 -2.77
N ARG A 426 -1.15 -40.67 -4.08
CA ARG A 426 -1.27 -39.34 -4.70
C ARG A 426 -2.26 -39.43 -5.85
N PRO A 427 -3.51 -38.99 -5.66
CA PRO A 427 -4.49 -38.94 -6.74
C PRO A 427 -4.02 -37.96 -7.83
N LYS A 428 -4.26 -38.29 -9.10
CA LYS A 428 -3.95 -37.40 -10.24
C LYS A 428 -5.11 -36.46 -10.52
N VAL A 429 -4.76 -35.21 -10.83
CA VAL A 429 -5.72 -34.18 -11.24
C VAL A 429 -5.27 -33.59 -12.57
N LEU A 430 -6.15 -33.63 -13.56
CA LEU A 430 -5.98 -32.98 -14.86
C LEU A 430 -6.57 -31.56 -14.80
N ILE A 431 -5.78 -30.57 -15.18
CA ILE A 431 -6.19 -29.16 -15.27
C ILE A 431 -6.18 -28.75 -16.74
N PRO A 432 -7.34 -28.73 -17.44
CA PRO A 432 -7.40 -28.29 -18.82
C PRO A 432 -7.35 -26.76 -18.90
N VAL A 433 -6.47 -26.26 -19.77
CA VAL A 433 -6.28 -24.83 -20.03
C VAL A 433 -6.83 -24.50 -21.42
N PHE A 434 -7.82 -23.63 -21.48
CA PHE A 434 -8.45 -23.13 -22.69
C PHE A 434 -8.01 -21.66 -22.93
N PRO A 435 -8.21 -21.11 -24.14
CA PRO A 435 -8.03 -19.68 -24.34
C PRO A 435 -8.85 -18.85 -23.38
N GLY A 436 -8.18 -17.96 -22.62
CA GLY A 436 -8.81 -17.16 -21.57
C GLY A 436 -8.90 -17.81 -20.19
N THR A 437 -8.41 -19.03 -20.00
CA THR A 437 -8.24 -19.63 -18.66
C THR A 437 -7.23 -18.82 -17.85
N ASN A 438 -7.55 -18.58 -16.59
CA ASN A 438 -6.68 -17.96 -15.60
C ASN A 438 -6.56 -18.88 -14.39
N CYS A 439 -5.53 -18.61 -13.54
CA CYS A 439 -5.29 -19.31 -12.28
C CYS A 439 -4.97 -20.81 -12.39
N GLU A 440 -4.56 -21.32 -13.54
CA GLU A 440 -4.13 -22.71 -13.70
C GLU A 440 -2.93 -23.05 -12.82
N TYR A 441 -1.98 -22.14 -12.68
CA TYR A 441 -0.82 -22.29 -11.79
C TYR A 441 -1.22 -22.28 -10.33
N ASP A 442 -2.12 -21.38 -9.92
CA ASP A 442 -2.61 -21.32 -8.54
C ASP A 442 -3.44 -22.55 -8.19
N THR A 443 -4.23 -23.06 -9.14
CA THR A 443 -5.00 -24.30 -9.00
C THR A 443 -4.06 -25.48 -8.84
N ALA A 444 -3.05 -25.62 -9.69
CA ALA A 444 -2.04 -26.67 -9.60
C ALA A 444 -1.28 -26.63 -8.27
N LYS A 445 -0.89 -25.43 -7.82
CA LYS A 445 -0.22 -25.22 -6.53
C LYS A 445 -1.10 -25.62 -5.35
N ALA A 446 -2.36 -25.21 -5.34
CA ALA A 446 -3.30 -25.54 -4.26
C ALA A 446 -3.55 -27.06 -4.17
N LEU A 447 -3.76 -27.72 -5.31
CA LEU A 447 -3.96 -29.17 -5.38
C LEU A 447 -2.70 -29.94 -4.99
N SER A 448 -1.52 -29.50 -5.43
CA SER A 448 -0.24 -30.11 -5.03
C SER A 448 0.00 -30.01 -3.52
N LYS A 449 -0.34 -28.85 -2.90
CA LYS A 449 -0.30 -28.68 -1.43
C LYS A 449 -1.27 -29.62 -0.71
N ALA A 450 -2.41 -29.93 -1.32
CA ALA A 450 -3.37 -30.89 -0.80
C ALA A 450 -2.95 -32.37 -1.01
N GLY A 451 -1.80 -32.62 -1.64
CA GLY A 451 -1.25 -33.97 -1.84
C GLY A 451 -1.61 -34.63 -3.17
N PHE A 452 -2.16 -33.89 -4.13
CA PHE A 452 -2.44 -34.39 -5.47
C PHE A 452 -1.21 -34.29 -6.37
N GLU A 453 -1.16 -35.14 -7.40
CA GLU A 453 -0.28 -35.02 -8.56
C GLU A 453 -1.05 -34.27 -9.64
N THR A 454 -0.58 -33.07 -10.03
CA THR A 454 -1.27 -32.21 -10.99
C THR A 454 -0.63 -32.26 -12.36
N GLU A 455 -1.46 -32.33 -13.40
CA GLU A 455 -1.05 -32.24 -14.80
C GLU A 455 -1.85 -31.12 -15.48
N THR A 456 -1.13 -30.10 -15.98
CA THR A 456 -1.75 -28.99 -16.72
C THR A 456 -1.67 -29.28 -18.20
N VAL A 457 -2.82 -29.33 -18.89
CA VAL A 457 -2.92 -29.67 -20.31
C VAL A 457 -3.52 -28.51 -21.08
N ILE A 458 -2.75 -27.97 -22.02
CA ILE A 458 -3.19 -26.88 -22.88
C ILE A 458 -4.03 -27.46 -24.03
N ILE A 459 -5.29 -27.04 -24.08
CA ILE A 459 -6.22 -27.43 -25.13
C ILE A 459 -5.99 -26.55 -26.34
N ARG A 460 -5.43 -27.13 -27.41
CA ARG A 460 -5.13 -26.43 -28.66
C ARG A 460 -6.39 -26.36 -29.51
N ASN A 461 -6.80 -25.18 -29.91
CA ASN A 461 -7.99 -24.94 -30.72
C ASN A 461 -7.81 -23.85 -31.79
N LEU A 462 -6.60 -23.41 -32.07
CA LEU A 462 -6.32 -22.39 -33.09
C LEU A 462 -6.56 -22.87 -34.53
N THR A 463 -6.43 -24.16 -34.75
CA THR A 463 -6.67 -24.75 -36.07
C THR A 463 -7.50 -26.04 -35.94
N PRO A 464 -8.27 -26.42 -37.01
CA PRO A 464 -9.00 -27.67 -36.99
C PRO A 464 -8.10 -28.90 -36.75
N SER A 465 -6.88 -28.91 -37.29
CA SER A 465 -5.89 -29.99 -37.08
C SER A 465 -5.32 -30.03 -35.66
N ALA A 466 -5.38 -28.95 -34.92
CA ALA A 466 -4.94 -28.94 -33.52
C ALA A 466 -6.02 -29.52 -32.58
N VAL A 467 -7.30 -29.45 -33.01
CA VAL A 467 -8.43 -30.01 -32.26
C VAL A 467 -8.53 -31.52 -32.48
N ALA A 468 -8.22 -32.01 -33.69
CA ALA A 468 -8.22 -33.43 -34.03
C ALA A 468 -7.00 -34.19 -33.44
#